data_e4466352d5dbfc81922f00714463d4f1
#
_entry.id   e4466352d5dbfc81922f00714463d4f1
#
_cell.length_a   1.000
_cell.length_b   1.000
_cell.length_c   1.000
_cell.angle_alpha   90.00
_cell.angle_beta   90.00
_cell.angle_gamma   90.00
#
_symmetry.space_group_name_H-M   'P 1'
#
loop_
_entity.id
_entity.type
_entity.pdbx_description
1 polymer ?
#
loop_
_entity_poly.entity_id
_entity_poly.type
_entity_poly.pdbx_seq_one_letter_code
_entity_poly.pdbx_strand_id
1 'polypeptide(L)'
;VTGFGRILDDLNGAGVRYVLIGGIALIRHGVVRATRDVDAVFDPDPSNMERIRALIKHWGATRPDGSPIPEDSLVGNRTIHLATPHGDLDLLAEKVATVGFSDLLARAETRRVDGVEAPICSLADLVALKRIAGRERDQVDLTDLEAAHGELPDSRDSDT
;
A
#
# COMPACT_ATOMS: atom_id res chain seq x y z
N VAL A 1 15.07 11.29 -7.09
CA VAL A 1 14.20 10.21 -6.59
C VAL A 1 14.66 9.87 -5.18
N THR A 2 13.77 10.02 -4.21
CA THR A 2 14.03 9.65 -2.81
C THR A 2 13.92 8.14 -2.59
N GLY A 3 14.08 7.67 -1.35
CA GLY A 3 13.96 6.25 -1.02
C GLY A 3 12.64 5.63 -1.45
N PHE A 4 11.51 6.30 -1.22
CA PHE A 4 10.20 5.81 -1.65
C PHE A 4 10.07 5.72 -3.16
N GLY A 5 10.54 6.73 -3.87
CA GLY A 5 10.57 6.69 -5.33
C GLY A 5 11.39 5.51 -5.86
N ARG A 6 12.49 5.15 -5.22
CA ARG A 6 13.28 3.97 -5.61
C ARG A 6 12.55 2.66 -5.38
N ILE A 7 11.85 2.52 -4.25
CA ILE A 7 11.01 1.35 -3.99
C ILE A 7 9.95 1.21 -5.09
N LEU A 8 9.26 2.30 -5.42
CA LEU A 8 8.21 2.30 -6.44
C LEU A 8 8.75 2.03 -7.85
N ASP A 9 9.90 2.60 -8.17
CA ASP A 9 10.57 2.38 -9.46
C ASP A 9 10.97 0.91 -9.63
N ASP A 10 11.51 0.30 -8.59
CA ASP A 10 11.88 -1.11 -8.58
C ASP A 10 10.64 -2.02 -8.69
N LEU A 11 9.55 -1.72 -7.97
CA LEU A 11 8.28 -2.43 -8.09
C LEU A 11 7.73 -2.37 -9.52
N ASN A 12 7.71 -1.18 -10.10
CA ASN A 12 7.25 -0.96 -11.47
C ASN A 12 8.16 -1.67 -12.48
N GLY A 13 9.47 -1.54 -12.33
CA GLY A 13 10.45 -2.17 -13.20
C GLY A 13 10.41 -3.69 -13.18
N ALA A 14 10.10 -4.29 -12.04
CA ALA A 14 9.88 -5.72 -11.89
C ALA A 14 8.50 -6.20 -12.38
N GLY A 15 7.62 -5.30 -12.77
CA GLY A 15 6.26 -5.61 -13.19
C GLY A 15 5.36 -6.10 -12.06
N VAL A 16 5.66 -5.72 -10.83
CA VAL A 16 4.83 -6.05 -9.66
C VAL A 16 3.51 -5.27 -9.73
N ARG A 17 2.42 -5.98 -9.50
CA ARG A 17 1.08 -5.37 -9.40
C ARG A 17 0.76 -5.11 -7.94
N TYR A 18 0.47 -3.86 -7.64
CA TYR A 18 0.20 -3.36 -6.29
C TYR A 18 -0.69 -2.12 -6.35
N VAL A 19 -1.28 -1.76 -5.22
CA VAL A 19 -1.98 -0.49 -5.02
C VAL A 19 -1.51 0.11 -3.71
N LEU A 20 -1.07 1.35 -3.73
CA LEU A 20 -0.64 2.09 -2.54
C LEU A 20 -1.85 2.43 -1.66
N ILE A 21 -1.67 2.23 -0.37
CA ILE A 21 -2.60 2.58 0.69
C ILE A 21 -1.85 3.37 1.78
N GLY A 22 -2.42 3.52 2.95
CA GLY A 22 -1.72 4.05 4.12
C GLY A 22 -1.29 5.52 4.02
N GLY A 23 -0.12 5.83 4.55
CA GLY A 23 0.36 7.21 4.70
C GLY A 23 0.55 7.95 3.37
N ILE A 24 1.07 7.29 2.35
CA ILE A 24 1.25 7.90 1.02
C ILE A 24 -0.11 8.22 0.41
N ALA A 25 -1.09 7.31 0.52
CA ALA A 25 -2.44 7.55 0.03
C ALA A 25 -3.10 8.72 0.76
N LEU A 26 -2.95 8.82 2.08
CA LEU A 26 -3.43 9.98 2.86
C LEU A 26 -2.86 11.30 2.33
N ILE A 27 -1.55 11.36 2.11
CA ILE A 27 -0.89 12.55 1.58
C ILE A 27 -1.42 12.89 0.18
N ARG A 28 -1.62 11.92 -0.68
CA ARG A 28 -2.15 12.13 -2.03
C ARG A 28 -3.62 12.52 -2.05
N HIS A 29 -4.36 12.18 -1.00
CA HIS A 29 -5.73 12.65 -0.79
C HIS A 29 -5.83 13.95 0.05
N GLY A 30 -4.72 14.67 0.22
CA GLY A 30 -4.71 16.03 0.74
C GLY A 30 -4.44 16.17 2.24
N VAL A 31 -4.09 15.09 2.92
CA VAL A 31 -3.70 15.14 4.34
C VAL A 31 -2.23 15.55 4.45
N VAL A 32 -1.94 16.54 5.28
CA VAL A 32 -0.57 16.99 5.55
C VAL A 32 0.00 16.19 6.71
N ARG A 33 0.90 15.26 6.40
CA ARG A 33 1.58 14.43 7.39
C ARG A 33 2.91 13.90 6.86
N ALA A 34 3.76 13.42 7.76
CA ALA A 34 4.92 12.62 7.40
C ALA A 34 4.53 11.14 7.34
N THR A 35 5.19 10.38 6.47
CA THR A 35 5.14 8.92 6.44
C THR A 35 6.57 8.36 6.39
N ARG A 36 6.77 7.19 6.98
CA ARG A 36 8.08 6.52 7.03
C ARG A 36 8.13 5.29 6.14
N ASP A 37 6.97 4.74 5.80
CA ASP A 37 6.81 3.45 5.18
C ASP A 37 6.03 3.59 3.87
N VAL A 38 6.28 2.68 2.96
CA VAL A 38 5.41 2.44 1.81
C VAL A 38 4.47 1.30 2.17
N ASP A 39 3.17 1.54 2.13
CA ASP A 39 2.13 0.53 2.36
C ASP A 39 1.44 0.20 1.05
N ALA A 40 1.40 -1.07 0.68
CA ALA A 40 0.77 -1.52 -0.55
C ALA A 40 0.02 -2.84 -0.37
N VAL A 41 -1.14 -2.94 -1.02
CA VAL A 41 -1.82 -4.23 -1.24
C VAL A 41 -1.29 -4.81 -2.54
N PHE A 42 -0.93 -6.09 -2.53
CA PHE A 42 -0.39 -6.77 -3.72
C PHE A 42 -1.40 -7.75 -4.33
N ASP A 43 -1.28 -7.95 -5.64
CA ASP A 43 -2.04 -8.96 -6.37
C ASP A 43 -1.59 -10.37 -5.93
N PRO A 44 -2.52 -11.23 -5.46
CA PRO A 44 -2.19 -12.58 -5.02
C PRO A 44 -1.89 -13.57 -6.15
N ASP A 45 -1.96 -13.14 -7.40
CA ASP A 45 -1.62 -14.01 -8.53
C ASP A 45 -0.21 -14.61 -8.37
N PRO A 46 -0.03 -15.93 -8.59
CA PRO A 46 1.25 -16.60 -8.41
C PRO A 46 2.40 -15.95 -9.20
N SER A 47 2.15 -15.46 -10.41
CA SER A 47 3.16 -14.78 -11.21
C SER A 47 3.62 -13.47 -10.58
N ASN A 48 2.72 -12.73 -9.93
CA ASN A 48 3.03 -11.52 -9.21
C ASN A 48 3.85 -11.81 -7.95
N MET A 49 3.49 -12.86 -7.24
CA MET A 49 4.21 -13.29 -6.04
C MET A 49 5.65 -13.73 -6.36
N GLU A 50 5.87 -14.38 -7.50
CA GLU A 50 7.23 -14.70 -7.98
C GLU A 50 8.06 -13.44 -8.24
N ARG A 51 7.47 -12.41 -8.84
CA ARG A 51 8.15 -11.12 -9.05
C ARG A 51 8.50 -10.44 -7.74
N ILE A 52 7.62 -10.49 -6.75
CA ILE A 52 7.87 -9.94 -5.41
C ILE A 52 9.01 -10.72 -4.73
N ARG A 53 9.02 -12.05 -4.78
CA ARG A 53 10.12 -12.87 -4.22
C ARG A 53 11.47 -12.54 -4.86
N ALA A 54 11.50 -12.43 -6.18
CA ALA A 54 12.71 -12.07 -6.90
C ALA A 54 13.23 -10.69 -6.48
N LEU A 55 12.33 -9.74 -6.27
CA LEU A 55 12.68 -8.38 -5.86
C LEU A 55 13.19 -8.34 -4.41
N ILE A 56 12.55 -9.06 -3.49
CA ILE A 56 13.02 -9.22 -2.10
C ILE A 56 14.46 -9.76 -2.08
N LYS A 57 14.73 -10.77 -2.89
CA LYS A 57 16.07 -11.36 -3.02
C LYS A 57 17.05 -10.37 -3.62
N HIS A 58 16.67 -9.65 -4.66
CA HIS A 58 17.52 -8.64 -5.30
C HIS A 58 17.89 -7.52 -4.34
N TRP A 59 16.98 -7.06 -3.51
CA TRP A 59 17.25 -6.06 -2.48
C TRP A 59 18.08 -6.59 -1.31
N GLY A 60 18.13 -7.90 -1.11
CA GLY A 60 18.62 -8.46 0.14
C GLY A 60 17.77 -8.02 1.33
N ALA A 61 16.47 -7.83 1.11
CA ALA A 61 15.56 -7.31 2.12
C ALA A 61 15.45 -8.27 3.31
N THR A 62 15.28 -7.70 4.49
CA THR A 62 15.10 -8.41 5.74
C THR A 62 13.81 -7.99 6.42
N ARG A 63 13.45 -8.64 7.52
CA ARG A 63 12.47 -8.10 8.46
C ARG A 63 13.05 -6.86 9.16
N PRO A 64 12.21 -6.01 9.76
CA PRO A 64 12.68 -4.82 10.47
C PRO A 64 13.69 -5.10 11.59
N ASP A 65 13.66 -6.30 12.18
CA ASP A 65 14.61 -6.75 13.19
C ASP A 65 15.94 -7.31 12.61
N GLY A 66 16.08 -7.27 11.27
CA GLY A 66 17.24 -7.80 10.55
C GLY A 66 17.20 -9.30 10.27
N SER A 67 16.18 -10.02 10.74
CA SER A 67 16.05 -11.45 10.46
C SER A 67 15.67 -11.73 8.99
N PRO A 68 16.02 -12.90 8.44
CA PRO A 68 15.67 -13.26 7.07
C PRO A 68 14.15 -13.33 6.85
N ILE A 69 13.72 -13.04 5.62
CA ILE A 69 12.35 -13.26 5.17
C ILE A 69 12.20 -14.74 4.81
N PRO A 70 11.33 -15.53 5.47
CA PRO A 70 11.08 -16.90 5.07
C PRO A 70 10.48 -16.98 3.66
N GLU A 71 10.86 -18.00 2.89
CA GLU A 71 10.36 -18.16 1.51
C GLU A 71 8.84 -18.33 1.42
N ASP A 72 8.21 -18.88 2.45
CA ASP A 72 6.77 -19.07 2.56
C ASP A 72 6.01 -17.83 3.06
N SER A 73 6.70 -16.74 3.37
CA SER A 73 6.07 -15.51 3.91
C SER A 73 5.05 -14.89 2.97
N LEU A 74 5.19 -15.10 1.66
CA LEU A 74 4.25 -14.65 0.64
C LEU A 74 3.09 -15.64 0.42
N VAL A 75 3.15 -16.80 1.06
CA VAL A 75 2.06 -17.77 1.04
C VAL A 75 1.16 -17.51 2.22
N GLY A 76 -0.02 -16.96 1.96
CA GLY A 76 -1.01 -16.76 3.01
C GLY A 76 -1.49 -15.30 3.13
N ASN A 77 -2.29 -15.08 4.15
CA ASN A 77 -3.08 -13.87 4.36
C ASN A 77 -2.40 -12.94 5.37
N ARG A 78 -1.13 -12.61 5.17
CA ARG A 78 -0.34 -11.86 6.14
C ARG A 78 0.20 -10.57 5.55
N THR A 79 0.44 -9.61 6.42
CA THR A 79 1.29 -8.46 6.10
C THR A 79 2.75 -8.88 6.20
N ILE A 80 3.53 -8.48 5.21
CA ILE A 80 4.97 -8.70 5.17
C ILE A 80 5.64 -7.35 5.37
N HIS A 81 6.35 -7.20 6.47
CA HIS A 81 7.14 -6.01 6.76
C HIS A 81 8.56 -6.21 6.24
N LEU A 82 8.98 -5.37 5.31
CA LEU A 82 10.28 -5.43 4.65
C LEU A 82 11.13 -4.21 4.98
N ALA A 83 12.34 -4.44 5.45
CA ALA A 83 13.40 -3.44 5.45
C ALA A 83 14.20 -3.59 4.15
N THR A 84 14.07 -2.61 3.26
CA THR A 84 14.79 -2.58 1.97
C THR A 84 15.97 -1.62 2.03
N PRO A 85 16.91 -1.66 1.06
CA PRO A 85 17.99 -0.66 1.00
C PRO A 85 17.51 0.78 0.82
N HIS A 86 16.24 0.97 0.45
CA HIS A 86 15.65 2.27 0.12
C HIS A 86 14.62 2.75 1.14
N GLY A 87 14.33 1.96 2.16
CA GLY A 87 13.33 2.24 3.20
C GLY A 87 12.41 1.05 3.47
N ASP A 88 11.44 1.27 4.32
CA ASP A 88 10.51 0.23 4.75
C ASP A 88 9.32 0.10 3.80
N LEU A 89 8.95 -1.14 3.51
CA LEU A 89 7.83 -1.50 2.66
C LEU A 89 6.95 -2.54 3.37
N ASP A 90 5.69 -2.21 3.55
CA ASP A 90 4.68 -3.12 4.07
C ASP A 90 3.80 -3.62 2.92
N LEU A 91 3.85 -4.91 2.66
CA LEU A 91 3.00 -5.57 1.67
C LEU A 91 1.86 -6.30 2.36
N LEU A 92 0.64 -5.85 2.08
CA LEU A 92 -0.59 -6.41 2.64
C LEU A 92 -1.25 -7.34 1.64
N ALA A 93 -1.59 -8.56 2.08
CA ALA A 93 -2.47 -9.43 1.32
C ALA A 93 -3.89 -8.85 1.28
N GLU A 94 -4.63 -9.09 0.20
CA GLU A 94 -6.00 -8.58 0.02
C GLU A 94 -6.96 -8.99 1.15
N LYS A 95 -6.78 -10.16 1.75
CA LYS A 95 -7.60 -10.60 2.89
C LYS A 95 -7.32 -9.80 4.17
N VAL A 96 -6.10 -9.30 4.35
CA VAL A 96 -5.78 -8.40 5.45
C VAL A 96 -6.40 -7.03 5.21
N ALA A 97 -6.38 -6.57 3.99
CA ALA A 97 -7.00 -5.32 3.57
C ALA A 97 -8.54 -5.41 3.50
N THR A 98 -9.12 -6.61 3.54
CA THR A 98 -10.57 -6.87 3.44
C THR A 98 -11.22 -6.34 2.16
N VAL A 99 -10.42 -6.22 1.10
CA VAL A 99 -10.85 -5.80 -0.24
C VAL A 99 -10.14 -6.65 -1.28
N GLY A 100 -10.85 -7.08 -2.32
CA GLY A 100 -10.26 -7.78 -3.45
C GLY A 100 -9.30 -6.87 -4.22
N PHE A 101 -8.13 -7.40 -4.57
CA PHE A 101 -7.11 -6.61 -5.28
C PHE A 101 -7.62 -6.07 -6.61
N SER A 102 -8.35 -6.87 -7.38
CA SER A 102 -8.91 -6.45 -8.68
C SER A 102 -9.85 -5.24 -8.54
N ASP A 103 -10.69 -5.24 -7.52
CA ASP A 103 -11.62 -4.13 -7.25
C ASP A 103 -10.85 -2.88 -6.79
N LEU A 104 -9.87 -3.05 -5.92
CA LEU A 104 -9.02 -1.97 -5.45
C LEU A 104 -8.26 -1.32 -6.61
N LEU A 105 -7.68 -2.13 -7.49
CA LEU A 105 -6.96 -1.64 -8.66
C LEU A 105 -7.88 -0.94 -9.66
N ALA A 106 -9.07 -1.48 -9.89
CA ALA A 106 -10.04 -0.89 -10.83
C ALA A 106 -10.46 0.53 -10.41
N ARG A 107 -10.50 0.83 -9.12
CA ARG A 107 -10.84 2.15 -8.58
C ARG A 107 -9.61 3.03 -8.28
N ALA A 108 -8.40 2.47 -8.38
CA ALA A 108 -7.17 3.20 -8.09
C ALA A 108 -6.92 4.32 -9.10
N GLU A 109 -6.29 5.37 -8.63
CA GLU A 109 -5.84 6.49 -9.45
C GLU A 109 -4.32 6.46 -9.58
N THR A 110 -3.81 6.63 -10.80
CA THR A 110 -2.38 6.80 -11.01
C THR A 110 -1.95 8.21 -10.58
N ARG A 111 -1.04 8.29 -9.66
CA ARG A 111 -0.47 9.54 -9.15
C ARG A 111 1.06 9.47 -9.13
N ARG A 112 1.69 10.63 -9.16
CA ARG A 112 3.14 10.72 -9.05
C ARG A 112 3.56 10.83 -7.58
N VAL A 113 4.42 9.92 -7.15
CA VAL A 113 5.02 9.87 -5.80
C VAL A 113 6.53 9.89 -5.97
N ASP A 114 7.19 10.91 -5.43
CA ASP A 114 8.65 11.10 -5.55
C ASP A 114 9.17 10.95 -7.00
N GLY A 115 8.42 11.49 -7.95
CA GLY A 115 8.77 11.44 -9.37
C GLY A 115 8.38 10.15 -10.10
N VAL A 116 7.84 9.14 -9.40
CA VAL A 116 7.45 7.84 -9.97
C VAL A 116 5.94 7.71 -9.99
N GLU A 117 5.38 7.25 -11.10
CA GLU A 117 3.94 6.97 -11.19
C GLU A 117 3.58 5.68 -10.45
N ALA A 118 2.53 5.74 -9.64
CA ALA A 118 2.07 4.60 -8.86
C ALA A 118 0.55 4.61 -8.73
N PRO A 119 -0.10 3.42 -8.68
CA PRO A 119 -1.52 3.33 -8.41
C PRO A 119 -1.79 3.56 -6.93
N ILE A 120 -2.67 4.51 -6.63
CA ILE A 120 -3.09 4.86 -5.27
C ILE A 120 -4.56 4.53 -5.12
N CYS A 121 -4.95 3.92 -4.00
CA CYS A 121 -6.35 3.59 -3.75
C CYS A 121 -7.23 4.84 -3.80
N SER A 122 -8.48 4.66 -4.20
CA SER A 122 -9.48 5.72 -4.22
C SER A 122 -9.70 6.28 -2.80
N LEU A 123 -10.24 7.49 -2.71
CA LEU A 123 -10.63 8.07 -1.42
C LEU A 123 -11.65 7.16 -0.71
N ALA A 124 -12.63 6.63 -1.42
CA ALA A 124 -13.63 5.72 -0.84
C ALA A 124 -13.00 4.45 -0.26
N ASP A 125 -12.06 3.84 -0.98
CA ASP A 125 -11.34 2.66 -0.49
C ASP A 125 -10.45 2.99 0.71
N LEU A 126 -9.76 4.13 0.69
CA LEU A 126 -8.93 4.57 1.82
C LEU A 126 -9.78 4.78 3.08
N VAL A 127 -10.92 5.44 2.95
CA VAL A 127 -11.88 5.64 4.04
C VAL A 127 -12.40 4.31 4.59
N ALA A 128 -12.78 3.39 3.71
CA ALA A 128 -13.26 2.07 4.11
C ALA A 128 -12.19 1.28 4.86
N LEU A 129 -10.94 1.27 4.37
CA LEU A 129 -9.81 0.62 5.03
C LEU A 129 -9.57 1.20 6.44
N LYS A 130 -9.63 2.52 6.58
CA LYS A 130 -9.45 3.21 7.86
C LYS A 130 -10.58 2.89 8.86
N ARG A 131 -11.83 2.87 8.39
CA ARG A 131 -12.99 2.51 9.22
C ARG A 131 -12.91 1.06 9.73
N ILE A 132 -12.51 0.13 8.86
CA ILE A 132 -12.36 -1.29 9.22
C ILE A 132 -11.22 -1.49 10.22
N ALA A 133 -10.07 -0.85 10.01
CA ALA A 133 -8.93 -0.95 10.93
C ALA A 133 -9.26 -0.38 12.32
N GLY A 134 -10.00 0.72 12.38
CA GLY A 134 -10.63 1.26 13.59
C GLY A 134 -9.69 1.62 14.74
N ARG A 135 -8.37 1.75 14.48
CA ARG A 135 -7.40 2.14 15.49
C ARG A 135 -7.52 3.64 15.80
N GLU A 136 -7.02 4.07 16.95
CA GLU A 136 -7.04 5.47 17.35
C GLU A 136 -6.44 6.39 16.28
N ARG A 137 -5.29 6.02 15.72
CA ARG A 137 -4.66 6.75 14.61
C ARG A 137 -5.52 6.79 13.35
N ASP A 138 -6.32 5.75 13.08
CA ASP A 138 -7.21 5.71 11.92
C ASP A 138 -8.38 6.69 12.10
N GLN A 139 -8.84 6.92 13.33
CA GLN A 139 -9.85 7.94 13.62
C GLN A 139 -9.32 9.36 13.37
N VAL A 140 -8.06 9.61 13.76
CA VAL A 140 -7.40 10.88 13.44
C VAL A 140 -7.27 11.07 11.94
N ASP A 141 -6.83 10.04 11.22
CA ASP A 141 -6.70 10.06 9.77
C ASP A 141 -8.04 10.35 9.07
N LEU A 142 -9.14 9.75 9.55
CA LEU A 142 -10.49 10.02 9.03
C LEU A 142 -10.91 11.47 9.28
N THR A 143 -10.62 12.02 10.46
CA THR A 143 -10.88 13.42 10.78
C THR A 143 -10.12 14.37 9.85
N ASP A 144 -8.85 14.06 9.58
CA ASP A 144 -8.01 14.85 8.67
C ASP A 144 -8.52 14.78 7.22
N LEU A 145 -8.96 13.60 6.77
CA LEU A 145 -9.59 13.43 5.45
C LEU A 145 -10.90 14.21 5.35
N GLU A 146 -11.72 14.17 6.39
CA GLU A 146 -12.97 14.96 6.44
C GLU A 146 -12.70 16.45 6.39
N ALA A 147 -11.68 16.93 7.08
CA ALA A 147 -11.24 18.33 7.01
C ALA A 147 -10.81 18.74 5.60
N ALA A 148 -10.17 17.83 4.85
CA ALA A 148 -9.69 18.07 3.49
C ALA A 148 -10.79 17.98 2.42
N HIS A 149 -11.78 17.12 2.60
CA HIS A 149 -12.77 16.76 1.57
C HIS A 149 -14.22 17.11 1.91
N GLY A 150 -14.52 17.43 3.18
CA GLY A 150 -15.89 17.52 3.67
C GLY A 150 -16.44 16.13 4.01
N GLU A 151 -17.72 15.89 3.74
CA GLU A 151 -18.35 14.60 4.01
C GLU A 151 -17.63 13.47 3.25
N LEU A 152 -17.23 12.45 4.00
CA LEU A 152 -16.50 11.32 3.42
C LEU A 152 -17.46 10.32 2.76
N PRO A 153 -17.04 9.68 1.66
CA PRO A 153 -17.86 8.69 0.99
C PRO A 153 -18.19 7.51 1.91
N ASP A 154 -19.43 7.04 1.82
CA ASP A 154 -19.83 5.78 2.45
C ASP A 154 -19.45 4.62 1.51
N SER A 155 -18.97 3.53 2.07
CA SER A 155 -18.55 2.34 1.31
C SER A 155 -19.68 1.68 0.50
N ARG A 156 -20.91 2.14 0.68
CA ARG A 156 -22.11 1.65 -0.01
C ARG A 156 -22.41 2.40 -1.31
N ASP A 157 -21.76 3.53 -1.58
CA ASP A 157 -22.05 4.38 -2.74
C ASP A 157 -21.24 4.02 -3.99
N SER A 158 -20.47 2.94 -3.96
CA SER A 158 -19.64 2.49 -5.09
C SER A 158 -20.34 1.53 -6.07
N ASP A 159 -21.65 1.33 -5.94
CA ASP A 159 -22.49 0.48 -6.82
C ASP A 159 -23.48 1.29 -7.70
N THR A 160 -22.98 2.35 -8.33
CA THR A 160 -23.72 2.98 -9.44
C THR A 160 -22.81 3.28 -10.61
#